data_c1890b25a4009eb148923ca30b5f7a54
#
_entry.id   c1890b25a4009eb148923ca30b5f7a54
#
_cell.length_a   1.000
_cell.length_b   1.000
_cell.length_c   1.000
_cell.angle_alpha   90.00
_cell.angle_beta   90.00
_cell.angle_gamma   90.00
#
_symmetry.space_group_name_H-M   'P 1'
#
loop_
_entity.id
_entity.type
_entity.pdbx_description
1 polymer ?
#
loop_
_entity_poly.entity_id
_entity_poly.type
_entity_poly.pdbx_seq_one_letter_code
_entity_poly.pdbx_strand_id
1 'polypeptide(L)'
;MKRDYSTAQSGFTLIELMIVLAIIGVLAAIALPMYQDYVVKAQIDRVYYELNSTRTSIESIISHGGTPTLDPNQDNQPIGSVGRYEYIGLNGSNPHSNLIYTASITNNGTQFEKLTATLGKNAYTSIQQTQIILNRSNSGEWSCMVDGRAAEHWKIKFIPSGCKSST
;
A
#
# COMPACT_ATOMS: atom_id res chain seq x y z
N MET A 1 67.39 5.10 31.41
CA MET A 1 66.62 3.84 31.43
C MET A 1 65.18 4.12 30.93
N LYS A 2 64.86 3.74 29.70
CA LYS A 2 63.45 3.75 29.19
C LYS A 2 62.81 2.43 29.58
N ARG A 3 61.71 2.46 30.34
CA ARG A 3 60.90 1.30 30.62
C ARG A 3 59.93 1.15 29.46
N ASP A 4 60.12 0.12 28.64
CA ASP A 4 59.11 -0.31 27.65
C ASP A 4 57.99 -1.02 28.39
N TYR A 5 56.80 -0.39 28.43
CA TYR A 5 55.56 -1.04 28.88
C TYR A 5 55.06 -1.88 27.74
N SER A 6 55.32 -3.18 27.75
CA SER A 6 54.68 -4.16 26.90
C SER A 6 53.22 -4.28 27.35
N THR A 7 52.30 -3.68 26.62
CA THR A 7 50.85 -3.91 26.79
C THR A 7 50.55 -5.32 26.27
N ALA A 8 50.18 -6.20 27.18
CA ALA A 8 49.72 -7.54 26.81
C ALA A 8 48.42 -7.41 25.97
N GLN A 9 48.48 -7.78 24.70
CA GLN A 9 47.35 -7.81 23.80
C GLN A 9 46.57 -9.09 24.09
N SER A 10 45.41 -8.99 24.76
CA SER A 10 44.50 -10.11 24.93
C SER A 10 43.69 -10.30 23.65
N GLY A 11 43.73 -11.48 23.06
CA GLY A 11 42.95 -11.88 21.91
C GLY A 11 41.61 -12.52 22.34
N PHE A 12 40.58 -12.40 21.48
CA PHE A 12 39.30 -13.12 21.64
C PHE A 12 39.52 -14.63 21.54
N THR A 13 38.84 -15.39 22.36
CA THR A 13 38.81 -16.85 22.22
C THR A 13 37.85 -17.27 21.11
N LEU A 14 38.10 -18.40 20.46
CA LEU A 14 37.27 -18.94 19.41
C LEU A 14 35.87 -19.26 19.92
N ILE A 15 35.77 -19.71 21.18
CA ILE A 15 34.49 -20.05 21.81
C ILE A 15 33.63 -18.81 22.09
N GLU A 16 34.23 -17.68 22.48
CA GLU A 16 33.47 -16.43 22.65
C GLU A 16 32.85 -15.97 21.33
N LEU A 17 33.61 -16.08 20.22
CA LEU A 17 33.06 -15.75 18.92
C LEU A 17 31.91 -16.69 18.51
N MET A 18 32.06 -18.00 18.77
CA MET A 18 31.02 -18.99 18.43
C MET A 18 29.71 -18.74 19.20
N ILE A 19 29.81 -18.43 20.50
CA ILE A 19 28.58 -18.15 21.30
C ILE A 19 27.90 -16.89 20.79
N VAL A 20 28.62 -15.83 20.46
CA VAL A 20 28.04 -14.59 19.94
C VAL A 20 27.33 -14.83 18.61
N LEU A 21 27.94 -15.58 17.69
CA LEU A 21 27.31 -15.91 16.41
C LEU A 21 26.05 -16.78 16.59
N ALA A 22 26.07 -17.72 17.55
CA ALA A 22 24.90 -18.54 17.85
C ALA A 22 23.72 -17.70 18.38
N ILE A 23 23.99 -16.76 19.29
CA ILE A 23 22.97 -15.86 19.85
C ILE A 23 22.39 -14.94 18.74
N ILE A 24 23.26 -14.32 17.93
CA ILE A 24 22.82 -13.47 16.81
C ILE A 24 21.97 -14.27 15.82
N GLY A 25 22.36 -15.52 15.51
CA GLY A 25 21.61 -16.39 14.60
C GLY A 25 20.20 -16.67 15.09
N VAL A 26 20.03 -16.96 16.39
CA VAL A 26 18.70 -17.20 16.99
C VAL A 26 17.86 -15.93 16.98
N LEU A 27 18.43 -14.79 17.36
CA LEU A 27 17.71 -13.51 17.37
C LEU A 27 17.28 -13.10 15.96
N ALA A 28 18.17 -13.24 14.96
CA ALA A 28 17.89 -12.92 13.57
C ALA A 28 16.77 -13.81 12.98
N ALA A 29 16.74 -15.10 13.33
CA ALA A 29 15.72 -16.03 12.86
C ALA A 29 14.29 -15.60 13.26
N ILE A 30 14.12 -14.91 14.37
CA ILE A 30 12.82 -14.39 14.84
C ILE A 30 12.57 -12.97 14.30
N ALA A 31 13.60 -12.13 14.30
CA ALA A 31 13.44 -10.71 13.97
C ALA A 31 13.15 -10.46 12.48
N LEU A 32 13.79 -11.22 11.57
CA LEU A 32 13.65 -11.00 10.13
C LEU A 32 12.21 -11.19 9.62
N PRO A 33 11.49 -12.27 9.94
CA PRO A 33 10.10 -12.43 9.48
C PRO A 33 9.17 -11.39 10.07
N MET A 34 9.39 -10.95 11.32
CA MET A 34 8.59 -9.88 11.93
C MET A 34 8.82 -8.54 11.22
N TYR A 35 10.06 -8.23 10.87
CA TYR A 35 10.40 -7.01 10.13
C TYR A 35 9.77 -7.01 8.73
N GLN A 36 9.80 -8.14 8.02
CA GLN A 36 9.15 -8.29 6.71
C GLN A 36 7.63 -8.04 6.81
N ASP A 37 6.96 -8.64 7.77
CA ASP A 37 5.52 -8.43 8.01
C ASP A 37 5.21 -6.95 8.32
N TYR A 38 6.06 -6.27 9.08
CA TYR A 38 5.90 -4.85 9.38
C TYR A 38 6.03 -3.99 8.11
N VAL A 39 7.06 -4.24 7.28
CA VAL A 39 7.25 -3.52 6.01
C VAL A 39 6.08 -3.73 5.06
N VAL A 40 5.60 -4.97 4.94
CA VAL A 40 4.45 -5.33 4.11
C VAL A 40 3.20 -4.56 4.56
N LYS A 41 2.91 -4.56 5.86
CA LYS A 41 1.76 -3.82 6.41
C LYS A 41 1.90 -2.32 6.14
N ALA A 42 3.07 -1.74 6.35
CA ALA A 42 3.33 -0.32 6.09
C ALA A 42 3.10 0.07 4.61
N GLN A 43 3.42 -0.83 3.66
CA GLN A 43 3.15 -0.59 2.25
C GLN A 43 1.65 -0.58 1.93
N ILE A 44 0.89 -1.50 2.50
CA ILE A 44 -0.57 -1.55 2.33
C ILE A 44 -1.24 -0.33 2.96
N ASP A 45 -0.84 0.02 4.20
CA ASP A 45 -1.35 1.20 4.89
C ASP A 45 -1.07 2.48 4.07
N ARG A 46 0.13 2.59 3.49
CA ARG A 46 0.49 3.71 2.62
C ARG A 46 -0.44 3.82 1.40
N VAL A 47 -0.67 2.71 0.67
CA VAL A 47 -1.59 2.71 -0.49
C VAL A 47 -3.01 3.06 -0.06
N TYR A 48 -3.46 2.54 1.09
CA TYR A 48 -4.76 2.90 1.66
C TYR A 48 -4.90 4.41 1.90
N TYR A 49 -3.87 5.05 2.48
CA TYR A 49 -3.88 6.50 2.70
C TYR A 49 -3.80 7.29 1.39
N GLU A 50 -3.02 6.84 0.41
CA GLU A 50 -2.96 7.43 -0.93
C GLU A 50 -4.35 7.41 -1.58
N LEU A 51 -5.08 6.29 -1.52
CA LEU A 51 -6.45 6.20 -2.05
C LEU A 51 -7.45 7.03 -1.23
N ASN A 52 -7.30 7.04 0.08
CA ASN A 52 -8.19 7.80 0.96
C ASN A 52 -8.10 9.31 0.70
N SER A 53 -6.94 9.81 0.30
CA SER A 53 -6.77 11.23 -0.07
C SER A 53 -7.57 11.62 -1.32
N THR A 54 -7.83 10.67 -2.23
CA THR A 54 -8.63 10.95 -3.45
C THR A 54 -10.12 11.11 -3.16
N ARG A 55 -10.61 10.66 -2.00
CA ARG A 55 -12.04 10.76 -1.63
C ARG A 55 -12.53 12.20 -1.65
N THR A 56 -11.72 13.14 -1.17
CA THR A 56 -12.09 14.56 -1.16
C THR A 56 -12.29 15.09 -2.58
N SER A 57 -11.41 14.71 -3.51
CA SER A 57 -11.54 15.08 -4.92
C SER A 57 -12.80 14.46 -5.53
N ILE A 58 -13.06 13.17 -5.26
CA ILE A 58 -14.25 12.47 -5.75
C ILE A 58 -15.54 13.13 -5.22
N GLU A 59 -15.61 13.42 -3.92
CA GLU A 59 -16.78 14.09 -3.33
C GLU A 59 -16.97 15.51 -3.89
N SER A 60 -15.89 16.25 -4.11
CA SER A 60 -15.97 17.56 -4.75
C SER A 60 -16.58 17.46 -6.15
N ILE A 61 -16.10 16.53 -6.97
CA ILE A 61 -16.59 16.31 -8.34
C ILE A 61 -18.08 15.93 -8.32
N ILE A 62 -18.47 14.99 -7.47
CA ILE A 62 -19.86 14.54 -7.34
C ILE A 62 -20.76 15.69 -6.89
N SER A 63 -20.32 16.53 -5.96
CA SER A 63 -21.10 17.67 -5.44
C SER A 63 -21.41 18.72 -6.49
N HIS A 64 -20.59 18.84 -7.52
CA HIS A 64 -20.80 19.74 -8.66
C HIS A 64 -21.53 19.08 -9.84
N GLY A 65 -21.94 17.80 -9.69
CA GLY A 65 -22.61 17.05 -10.75
C GLY A 65 -21.67 16.47 -11.81
N GLY A 66 -20.36 16.47 -11.56
CA GLY A 66 -19.35 15.83 -12.40
C GLY A 66 -19.29 14.30 -12.17
N THR A 67 -18.63 13.60 -13.08
CA THR A 67 -18.37 12.16 -13.00
C THR A 67 -16.86 11.94 -12.86
N PRO A 68 -16.40 11.33 -11.74
CA PRO A 68 -14.97 11.08 -11.53
C PRO A 68 -14.37 10.16 -12.59
N THR A 69 -13.19 10.53 -13.10
CA THR A 69 -12.41 9.72 -14.05
C THR A 69 -10.95 9.60 -13.62
N LEU A 70 -10.32 8.48 -14.01
CA LEU A 70 -8.88 8.23 -13.86
C LEU A 70 -8.07 8.54 -15.14
N ASP A 71 -8.76 8.90 -16.21
CA ASP A 71 -8.11 9.25 -17.47
C ASP A 71 -7.98 10.79 -17.58
N PRO A 72 -6.76 11.33 -17.54
CA PRO A 72 -6.55 12.78 -17.69
C PRO A 72 -7.01 13.33 -19.06
N ASN A 73 -7.09 12.47 -20.10
CA ASN A 73 -7.57 12.88 -21.42
C ASN A 73 -9.10 13.03 -21.46
N GLN A 74 -9.81 12.46 -20.50
CA GLN A 74 -11.26 12.62 -20.38
C GLN A 74 -11.64 13.85 -19.54
N ASP A 75 -10.67 14.53 -18.94
CA ASP A 75 -10.97 15.70 -18.12
C ASP A 75 -11.75 16.76 -18.89
N ASN A 76 -12.83 17.26 -18.30
CA ASN A 76 -13.78 18.21 -18.91
C ASN A 76 -14.52 17.70 -20.18
N GLN A 77 -14.40 16.42 -20.54
CA GLN A 77 -15.16 15.86 -21.67
C GLN A 77 -16.64 15.69 -21.28
N PRO A 78 -17.57 16.04 -22.19
CA PRO A 78 -18.99 15.90 -21.92
C PRO A 78 -19.42 14.44 -21.90
N ILE A 79 -20.40 14.13 -21.03
CA ILE A 79 -21.09 12.84 -20.98
C ILE A 79 -22.49 13.03 -21.56
N GLY A 80 -22.63 12.96 -22.88
CA GLY A 80 -23.89 13.25 -23.54
C GLY A 80 -24.38 14.66 -23.18
N SER A 81 -25.63 14.77 -22.71
CA SER A 81 -26.22 16.03 -22.24
C SER A 81 -26.27 16.14 -20.70
N VAL A 82 -25.65 15.22 -19.96
CA VAL A 82 -25.99 15.01 -18.53
C VAL A 82 -24.87 15.42 -17.58
N GLY A 83 -23.64 15.70 -18.07
CA GLY A 83 -22.55 16.05 -17.18
C GLY A 83 -21.19 16.06 -17.88
N ARG A 84 -20.14 16.12 -17.10
CA ARG A 84 -18.75 16.08 -17.56
C ARG A 84 -17.92 15.10 -16.74
N TYR A 85 -16.92 14.49 -17.37
CA TYR A 85 -15.86 13.81 -16.66
C TYR A 85 -14.93 14.82 -16.00
N GLU A 86 -14.53 14.54 -14.77
CA GLU A 86 -13.51 15.33 -14.08
C GLU A 86 -12.43 14.41 -13.52
N TYR A 87 -11.19 14.76 -13.81
CA TYR A 87 -10.03 13.95 -13.43
C TYR A 87 -9.72 14.09 -11.93
N ILE A 88 -9.63 12.96 -11.21
CA ILE A 88 -9.41 12.97 -9.75
C ILE A 88 -7.95 13.15 -9.32
N GLY A 89 -7.00 13.30 -10.26
CA GLY A 89 -5.58 13.42 -9.97
C GLY A 89 -4.83 12.08 -9.86
N LEU A 90 -5.52 10.94 -10.01
CA LEU A 90 -4.93 9.60 -10.04
C LEU A 90 -5.08 9.00 -11.44
N ASN A 91 -3.96 8.76 -12.13
CA ASN A 91 -4.00 8.09 -13.44
C ASN A 91 -4.18 6.58 -13.26
N GLY A 92 -5.18 6.01 -13.93
CA GLY A 92 -5.55 4.59 -13.77
C GLY A 92 -4.53 3.62 -14.34
N SER A 93 -3.98 3.92 -15.50
CA SER A 93 -3.01 3.06 -16.20
C SER A 93 -1.56 3.30 -15.78
N ASN A 94 -1.25 4.49 -15.29
CA ASN A 94 0.08 4.86 -14.82
C ASN A 94 0.01 5.70 -13.53
N PRO A 95 -0.39 5.11 -12.40
CA PRO A 95 -0.40 5.81 -11.12
C PRO A 95 0.99 6.32 -10.74
N HIS A 96 1.05 7.55 -10.18
CA HIS A 96 2.31 8.12 -9.70
C HIS A 96 2.90 7.36 -8.50
N SER A 97 2.08 6.54 -7.83
CA SER A 97 2.55 5.67 -6.76
C SER A 97 3.50 4.58 -7.27
N ASN A 98 4.58 4.37 -6.55
CA ASN A 98 5.52 3.28 -6.81
C ASN A 98 5.02 1.90 -6.29
N LEU A 99 3.89 1.87 -5.59
CA LEU A 99 3.28 0.65 -5.03
C LEU A 99 2.00 0.24 -5.76
N ILE A 100 1.35 1.14 -6.51
CA ILE A 100 0.13 0.86 -7.26
C ILE A 100 0.50 0.53 -8.70
N TYR A 101 0.12 -0.66 -9.15
CA TYR A 101 0.32 -1.09 -10.54
C TYR A 101 -0.72 -0.44 -11.45
N THR A 102 -2.00 -0.53 -11.07
CA THR A 102 -3.11 0.07 -11.80
C THR A 102 -4.22 0.46 -10.84
N ALA A 103 -5.03 1.42 -11.26
CA ALA A 103 -6.26 1.78 -10.58
C ALA A 103 -7.43 1.80 -11.56
N SER A 104 -8.64 1.53 -11.08
CA SER A 104 -9.86 1.57 -11.87
C SER A 104 -11.00 2.20 -11.07
N ILE A 105 -11.87 2.93 -11.76
CA ILE A 105 -13.14 3.42 -11.22
C ILE A 105 -14.26 2.59 -11.84
N THR A 106 -15.28 2.28 -11.05
CA THR A 106 -16.56 1.77 -11.53
C THR A 106 -17.62 2.81 -11.24
N ASN A 107 -18.34 3.20 -12.28
CA ASN A 107 -19.50 4.09 -12.21
C ASN A 107 -20.76 3.33 -12.66
N ASN A 108 -21.89 3.66 -12.06
CA ASN A 108 -23.21 3.24 -12.55
C ASN A 108 -23.87 4.45 -13.24
N GLY A 109 -23.75 4.52 -14.56
CA GLY A 109 -24.05 5.73 -15.31
C GLY A 109 -23.08 6.87 -14.92
N THR A 110 -23.62 7.98 -14.41
CA THR A 110 -22.85 9.11 -13.90
C THR A 110 -22.48 8.99 -12.42
N GLN A 111 -23.03 7.98 -11.74
CA GLN A 111 -22.87 7.80 -10.29
C GLN A 111 -21.63 6.97 -9.98
N PHE A 112 -20.74 7.52 -9.17
CA PHE A 112 -19.56 6.82 -8.70
C PHE A 112 -19.93 5.69 -7.71
N GLU A 113 -19.42 4.48 -7.91
CA GLU A 113 -19.62 3.35 -7.01
C GLU A 113 -18.35 2.97 -6.25
N LYS A 114 -17.22 2.79 -6.96
CA LYS A 114 -15.99 2.33 -6.32
C LYS A 114 -14.72 2.75 -7.05
N LEU A 115 -13.67 2.89 -6.27
CA LEU A 115 -12.28 3.00 -6.71
C LEU A 115 -11.53 1.76 -6.27
N THR A 116 -10.87 1.08 -7.20
CA THR A 116 -10.04 -0.11 -6.94
C THR A 116 -8.61 0.20 -7.32
N ALA A 117 -7.66 -0.06 -6.45
CA ALA A 117 -6.23 -0.03 -6.76
C ALA A 117 -5.62 -1.42 -6.57
N THR A 118 -4.85 -1.86 -7.56
CA THR A 118 -4.10 -3.13 -7.52
C THR A 118 -2.64 -2.84 -7.22
N LEU A 119 -2.11 -3.49 -6.20
CA LEU A 119 -0.72 -3.36 -5.79
C LEU A 119 0.21 -4.07 -6.77
N GLY A 120 1.42 -3.52 -6.95
CA GLY A 120 2.44 -4.07 -7.82
C GLY A 120 3.66 -3.15 -7.87
N LYS A 121 4.36 -3.08 -9.00
CA LYS A 121 5.62 -2.31 -9.13
C LYS A 121 6.61 -2.71 -8.02
N ASN A 122 6.94 -1.77 -7.11
CA ASN A 122 7.87 -1.97 -5.99
C ASN A 122 7.19 -2.51 -4.72
N ALA A 123 5.92 -2.92 -4.80
CA ALA A 123 5.27 -3.61 -3.67
C ALA A 123 5.96 -4.95 -3.40
N TYR A 124 6.05 -5.32 -2.12
CA TYR A 124 6.63 -6.58 -1.71
C TYR A 124 5.90 -7.75 -2.40
N THR A 125 6.64 -8.78 -2.85
CA THR A 125 6.07 -9.88 -3.65
C THR A 125 4.88 -10.57 -2.98
N SER A 126 4.87 -10.67 -1.65
CA SER A 126 3.77 -11.27 -0.87
C SER A 126 2.44 -10.51 -0.94
N ILE A 127 2.42 -9.27 -1.46
CA ILE A 127 1.22 -8.44 -1.57
C ILE A 127 0.97 -7.89 -2.98
N GLN A 128 1.78 -8.29 -3.95
CA GLN A 128 1.47 -7.99 -5.35
C GLN A 128 0.13 -8.62 -5.73
N GLN A 129 -0.60 -7.97 -6.61
CA GLN A 129 -1.97 -8.31 -7.03
C GLN A 129 -3.05 -8.12 -5.94
N THR A 130 -2.68 -7.74 -4.70
CA THR A 130 -3.68 -7.35 -3.70
C THR A 130 -4.45 -6.12 -4.20
N GLN A 131 -5.76 -6.12 -3.98
CA GLN A 131 -6.61 -4.99 -4.33
C GLN A 131 -7.10 -4.27 -3.08
N ILE A 132 -7.03 -2.96 -3.09
CA ILE A 132 -7.69 -2.10 -2.09
C ILE A 132 -8.86 -1.42 -2.80
N ILE A 133 -10.05 -1.59 -2.24
CA ILE A 133 -11.31 -1.17 -2.84
C ILE A 133 -11.99 -0.18 -1.90
N LEU A 134 -12.17 1.04 -2.37
CA LEU A 134 -13.00 2.04 -1.70
C LEU A 134 -14.37 2.07 -2.37
N ASN A 135 -15.40 1.66 -1.65
CA ASN A 135 -16.78 1.71 -2.12
C ASN A 135 -17.48 2.92 -1.52
N ARG A 136 -18.35 3.52 -2.32
CA ARG A 136 -19.27 4.57 -1.90
C ARG A 136 -20.70 4.12 -2.14
N SER A 137 -21.50 4.12 -1.08
CA SER A 137 -22.94 3.82 -1.21
C SER A 137 -23.69 4.99 -1.84
N ASN A 138 -24.93 4.73 -2.28
CA ASN A 138 -25.81 5.78 -2.78
C ASN A 138 -26.17 6.83 -1.72
N SER A 139 -26.06 6.47 -0.42
CA SER A 139 -26.22 7.40 0.70
C SER A 139 -24.97 8.26 0.99
N GLY A 140 -23.88 8.05 0.26
CA GLY A 140 -22.64 8.78 0.46
C GLY A 140 -21.70 8.17 1.49
N GLU A 141 -22.01 6.99 2.04
CA GLU A 141 -21.14 6.31 2.99
C GLU A 141 -19.99 5.60 2.29
N TRP A 142 -18.79 5.77 2.84
CA TRP A 142 -17.59 5.11 2.35
C TRP A 142 -17.26 3.86 3.17
N SER A 143 -16.88 2.81 2.46
CA SER A 143 -16.34 1.59 3.05
C SER A 143 -15.07 1.16 2.32
N CYS A 144 -14.18 0.49 3.07
CA CYS A 144 -12.93 -0.03 2.54
C CYS A 144 -12.92 -1.55 2.62
N MET A 145 -12.52 -2.20 1.53
CA MET A 145 -12.28 -3.64 1.48
C MET A 145 -10.90 -3.92 0.90
N VAL A 146 -10.28 -4.99 1.36
CA VAL A 146 -8.99 -5.47 0.84
C VAL A 146 -9.17 -6.90 0.35
N ASP A 147 -8.86 -7.14 -0.92
CA ASP A 147 -8.84 -8.45 -1.54
C ASP A 147 -7.39 -8.89 -1.75
N GLY A 148 -6.93 -9.82 -0.93
CA GLY A 148 -5.59 -10.39 -1.02
C GLY A 148 -5.55 -11.79 -1.64
N ARG A 149 -6.66 -12.32 -2.17
CA ARG A 149 -6.75 -13.69 -2.67
C ARG A 149 -5.80 -13.99 -3.83
N ALA A 150 -5.45 -12.98 -4.60
CA ALA A 150 -4.50 -13.12 -5.71
C ALA A 150 -3.03 -13.05 -5.26
N ALA A 151 -2.74 -12.68 -4.01
CA ALA A 151 -1.39 -12.57 -3.48
C ALA A 151 -0.95 -13.88 -2.82
N GLU A 152 0.23 -14.38 -3.17
CA GLU A 152 0.71 -15.72 -2.82
C GLU A 152 0.88 -15.95 -1.30
N HIS A 153 1.25 -14.91 -0.55
CA HIS A 153 1.52 -15.01 0.89
C HIS A 153 0.70 -14.02 1.71
N TRP A 154 -0.55 -13.79 1.29
CA TRP A 154 -1.46 -12.89 1.99
C TRP A 154 -1.71 -13.30 3.43
N LYS A 155 -1.75 -12.33 4.33
CA LYS A 155 -2.12 -12.54 5.74
C LYS A 155 -3.17 -11.51 6.15
N ILE A 156 -4.22 -11.94 6.85
CA ILE A 156 -5.30 -11.06 7.33
C ILE A 156 -4.78 -9.89 8.19
N LYS A 157 -3.68 -10.09 8.91
CA LYS A 157 -3.04 -9.04 9.74
C LYS A 157 -2.52 -7.85 8.94
N PHE A 158 -2.43 -7.95 7.62
CA PHE A 158 -2.00 -6.85 6.74
C PHE A 158 -3.13 -5.86 6.43
N ILE A 159 -4.38 -6.19 6.74
CA ILE A 159 -5.53 -5.32 6.48
C ILE A 159 -5.39 -4.03 7.31
N PRO A 160 -5.52 -2.83 6.69
CA PRO A 160 -5.52 -1.56 7.38
C PRO A 160 -6.67 -1.46 8.40
N SER A 161 -6.44 -0.72 9.48
CA SER A 161 -7.52 -0.39 10.40
C SER A 161 -8.57 0.45 9.68
N GLY A 162 -9.82 -0.01 9.66
CA GLY A 162 -10.93 0.62 8.92
C GLY A 162 -11.29 -0.04 7.60
N CYS A 163 -10.51 -1.03 7.14
CA CYS A 163 -10.89 -1.89 6.03
C CYS A 163 -11.36 -3.27 6.50
N LYS A 164 -12.13 -3.94 5.65
CA LYS A 164 -12.58 -5.32 5.85
C LYS A 164 -11.94 -6.24 4.82
N SER A 165 -11.82 -7.52 5.12
CA SER A 165 -11.47 -8.52 4.12
C SER A 165 -12.60 -8.66 3.11
N SER A 166 -12.25 -8.69 1.83
CA SER A 166 -13.17 -9.22 0.81
C SER A 166 -13.18 -10.73 0.98
N THR A 167 -14.27 -11.26 1.49
CA THR A 167 -14.52 -12.71 1.60
C THR A 167 -14.73 -13.34 0.25
#